data_3af823541d44bd170df8eea6a5522eb1
#
_entry.id   3af823541d44bd170df8eea6a5522eb1
#
_cell.length_a   1.000
_cell.length_b   1.000
_cell.length_c   1.000
_cell.angle_alpha   90.00
_cell.angle_beta   90.00
_cell.angle_gamma   90.00
#
_symmetry.space_group_name_H-M   'P 1'
#
loop_
_entity.id
_entity.type
_entity.pdbx_description
1 polymer ?
#
loop_
_entity_poly.entity_id
_entity_poly.type
_entity_poly.pdbx_seq_one_letter_code
_entity_poly.pdbx_strand_id
1 'polypeptide(L)'
;MKPSERNEKIQQLLTRMYGLAMEQSTFNTPCEEKLERIVAAKEPSYREVLLCIVAHMLIDPELEASKDWYAFHPRGIYDKGPVKRFLMEHGIPHTKSGPLNITKAANINSAWAERRDSSDIVNCVIDVVSYLESHNLISEIQEIGVSLIKKLLREAKRIQELSVEVKPSTDPDYISDLCIKLIDNVPDSGNTPQQIASKLLKYYHLSMHSEIRVTGGDDRASVTSTTSNKPGDVNEEWCNRILKVYEITVKPFDEERIIDSYDCIEKFNQHSEQQIREVIVICRPKDCPNQIRTSGLSFYLGSIDHQNVRYYFWN
;
A
#
# COMPACT_ATOMS: atom_id res chain seq x y z
N MET A 1 23.27 0.24 29.21
CA MET A 1 23.56 -1.04 28.50
C MET A 1 24.58 -0.82 27.39
N LYS A 2 25.54 -1.74 27.20
CA LYS A 2 26.53 -1.63 26.09
C LYS A 2 25.84 -1.89 24.74
N PRO A 3 26.27 -1.26 23.64
CA PRO A 3 25.67 -1.44 22.31
C PRO A 3 25.61 -2.91 21.84
N SER A 4 26.65 -3.70 22.13
CA SER A 4 26.69 -5.13 21.79
C SER A 4 25.64 -5.94 22.55
N GLU A 5 25.50 -5.72 23.84
CA GLU A 5 24.52 -6.36 24.70
C GLU A 5 23.07 -6.02 24.29
N ARG A 6 22.82 -4.74 23.97
CA ARG A 6 21.54 -4.30 23.44
C ARG A 6 21.18 -5.01 22.14
N ASN A 7 22.13 -5.05 21.20
CA ASN A 7 21.89 -5.65 19.89
C ASN A 7 21.66 -7.16 19.99
N GLU A 8 22.33 -7.85 20.91
CA GLU A 8 22.11 -9.26 21.18
C GLU A 8 20.69 -9.50 21.76
N LYS A 9 20.27 -8.69 22.72
CA LYS A 9 18.91 -8.76 23.27
C LYS A 9 17.85 -8.51 22.20
N ILE A 10 18.03 -7.50 21.34
CA ILE A 10 17.11 -7.22 20.22
C ILE A 10 17.03 -8.43 19.27
N GLN A 11 18.17 -9.05 18.93
CA GLN A 11 18.18 -10.24 18.08
C GLN A 11 17.37 -11.39 18.69
N GLN A 12 17.55 -11.65 19.99
CA GLN A 12 16.81 -12.69 20.71
C GLN A 12 15.29 -12.41 20.72
N LEU A 13 14.90 -11.14 20.94
CA LEU A 13 13.50 -10.73 20.96
C LEU A 13 12.86 -10.84 19.58
N LEU A 14 13.56 -10.43 18.51
CA LEU A 14 13.07 -10.59 17.13
C LEU A 14 12.89 -12.07 16.77
N THR A 15 13.84 -12.92 17.14
CA THR A 15 13.74 -14.38 16.93
C THR A 15 12.55 -14.98 17.68
N ARG A 16 12.32 -14.56 18.92
CA ARG A 16 11.17 -15.00 19.72
C ARG A 16 9.84 -14.56 19.08
N MET A 17 9.73 -13.30 18.69
CA MET A 17 8.53 -12.78 18.04
C MET A 17 8.27 -13.47 16.70
N TYR A 18 9.32 -13.80 15.95
CA TYR A 18 9.20 -14.59 14.73
C TYR A 18 8.60 -15.98 14.99
N GLY A 19 9.10 -16.69 15.99
CA GLY A 19 8.53 -17.99 16.39
C GLY A 19 7.04 -17.88 16.70
N LEU A 20 6.65 -16.90 17.52
CA LEU A 20 5.25 -16.64 17.85
C LEU A 20 4.41 -16.27 16.62
N ALA A 21 4.96 -15.50 15.69
CA ALA A 21 4.27 -15.12 14.46
C ALA A 21 4.00 -16.32 13.55
N MET A 22 4.84 -17.34 13.57
CA MET A 22 4.66 -18.59 12.83
C MET A 22 3.64 -19.54 13.47
N GLU A 23 3.51 -19.52 14.80
CA GLU A 23 2.61 -20.41 15.54
C GLU A 23 1.17 -19.91 15.61
N GLN A 24 0.96 -18.58 15.68
CA GLN A 24 -0.37 -17.98 15.87
C GLN A 24 -1.08 -17.74 14.53
N SER A 25 -2.36 -18.13 14.44
CA SER A 25 -3.17 -17.96 13.24
C SER A 25 -3.81 -16.57 13.11
N THR A 26 -4.20 -15.95 14.24
CA THR A 26 -4.88 -14.64 14.27
C THR A 26 -4.29 -13.74 15.35
N PHE A 27 -4.33 -12.43 15.08
CA PHE A 27 -3.99 -11.38 16.03
C PHE A 27 -5.18 -10.43 16.13
N ASN A 28 -5.44 -9.92 17.30
CA ASN A 28 -6.50 -8.96 17.54
C ASN A 28 -5.95 -7.80 18.37
N THR A 29 -5.03 -7.05 17.75
CA THR A 29 -4.50 -5.84 18.38
C THR A 29 -5.31 -4.62 17.94
N PRO A 30 -5.45 -3.57 18.76
CA PRO A 30 -6.13 -2.33 18.38
C PRO A 30 -5.49 -1.63 17.17
N CYS A 31 -4.28 -2.04 16.79
CA CYS A 31 -3.51 -1.43 15.71
C CYS A 31 -3.56 -2.21 14.38
N GLU A 32 -4.33 -3.30 14.27
CA GLU A 32 -4.30 -4.23 13.12
C GLU A 32 -4.45 -3.54 11.76
N GLU A 33 -5.44 -2.68 11.59
CA GLU A 33 -5.69 -1.96 10.35
C GLU A 33 -4.52 -1.03 9.99
N LYS A 34 -3.98 -0.32 10.99
CA LYS A 34 -2.86 0.60 10.79
C LYS A 34 -1.59 -0.15 10.43
N LEU A 35 -1.32 -1.29 11.08
CA LEU A 35 -0.19 -2.16 10.73
C LEU A 35 -0.30 -2.69 9.30
N GLU A 36 -1.50 -3.07 8.86
CA GLU A 36 -1.74 -3.50 7.49
C GLU A 36 -1.39 -2.39 6.49
N ARG A 37 -1.87 -1.17 6.74
CA ARG A 37 -1.58 0.00 5.89
C ARG A 37 -0.09 0.33 5.86
N ILE A 38 0.60 0.30 6.99
CA ILE A 38 2.04 0.57 7.10
C ILE A 38 2.84 -0.48 6.31
N VAL A 39 2.51 -1.76 6.46
CA VAL A 39 3.21 -2.84 5.76
C VAL A 39 2.92 -2.81 4.27
N ALA A 40 1.70 -2.44 3.89
CA ALA A 40 1.29 -2.29 2.50
C ALA A 40 1.89 -1.06 1.80
N ALA A 41 2.45 -0.10 2.53
CA ALA A 41 3.00 1.12 1.95
C ALA A 41 4.13 0.83 0.94
N LYS A 42 4.15 1.62 -0.16
CA LYS A 42 5.18 1.54 -1.21
C LYS A 42 6.59 1.78 -0.65
N GLU A 43 6.72 2.71 0.30
CA GLU A 43 7.98 3.03 0.96
C GLU A 43 8.22 2.10 2.17
N PRO A 44 9.17 1.16 2.09
CA PRO A 44 9.41 0.19 3.16
C PRO A 44 9.91 0.82 4.47
N SER A 45 10.47 2.03 4.41
CA SER A 45 11.10 2.67 5.56
C SER A 45 10.16 2.90 6.72
N TYR A 46 8.84 3.06 6.48
CA TYR A 46 7.85 3.26 7.54
C TYR A 46 7.72 2.02 8.45
N ARG A 47 7.65 0.83 7.85
CA ARG A 47 7.59 -0.44 8.60
C ARG A 47 8.91 -0.75 9.30
N GLU A 48 10.04 -0.32 8.73
CA GLU A 48 11.37 -0.46 9.32
C GLU A 48 11.54 0.44 10.56
N VAL A 49 11.03 1.68 10.52
CA VAL A 49 10.97 2.58 11.68
C VAL A 49 10.17 1.92 12.80
N LEU A 50 8.98 1.44 12.50
CA LEU A 50 8.12 0.82 13.49
C LEU A 50 8.75 -0.44 14.10
N LEU A 51 9.39 -1.29 13.29
CA LEU A 51 10.08 -2.48 13.78
C LEU A 51 11.26 -2.12 14.70
N CYS A 52 11.99 -1.05 14.42
CA CYS A 52 13.04 -0.53 15.29
C CYS A 52 12.48 -0.06 16.64
N ILE A 53 11.33 0.64 16.64
CA ILE A 53 10.68 1.13 17.85
C ILE A 53 10.23 -0.05 18.71
N VAL A 54 9.45 -0.95 18.16
CA VAL A 54 8.96 -2.14 18.87
C VAL A 54 10.10 -2.96 19.47
N ALA A 55 11.14 -3.24 18.68
CA ALA A 55 12.28 -4.02 19.14
C ALA A 55 13.04 -3.35 20.29
N HIS A 56 13.11 -2.03 20.34
CA HIS A 56 13.79 -1.31 21.41
C HIS A 56 12.88 -1.16 22.65
N MET A 57 11.61 -0.84 22.47
CA MET A 57 10.65 -0.71 23.58
C MET A 57 10.49 -2.03 24.38
N LEU A 58 10.72 -3.18 23.75
CA LEU A 58 10.78 -4.46 24.48
C LEU A 58 11.97 -4.55 25.46
N ILE A 59 12.97 -3.68 25.33
CA ILE A 59 14.12 -3.59 26.25
C ILE A 59 13.95 -2.44 27.24
N ASP A 60 13.40 -1.34 26.75
CA ASP A 60 13.19 -0.10 27.51
C ASP A 60 11.84 0.51 27.13
N PRO A 61 10.74 0.07 27.81
CA PRO A 61 9.38 0.49 27.50
C PRO A 61 9.09 1.98 27.78
N GLU A 62 9.94 2.63 28.56
CA GLU A 62 9.76 4.03 28.96
C GLU A 62 10.28 5.02 27.88
N LEU A 63 10.94 4.51 26.84
CA LEU A 63 11.40 5.35 25.75
C LEU A 63 10.24 5.82 24.87
N GLU A 64 10.23 7.11 24.57
CA GLU A 64 9.20 7.77 23.76
C GLU A 64 9.80 8.28 22.43
N ALA A 65 9.50 7.60 21.33
CA ALA A 65 9.96 7.96 19.99
C ALA A 65 9.36 9.29 19.50
N SER A 66 8.20 9.66 20.04
CA SER A 66 7.54 10.94 19.79
C SER A 66 8.30 12.14 20.36
N LYS A 67 9.14 11.92 21.39
CA LYS A 67 9.95 12.93 22.06
C LYS A 67 11.42 12.86 21.70
N ASP A 68 12.01 11.67 21.63
CA ASP A 68 13.40 11.46 21.27
C ASP A 68 13.61 10.16 20.48
N TRP A 69 13.41 10.24 19.17
CA TRP A 69 13.67 9.11 18.26
C TRP A 69 15.13 8.63 18.30
N TYR A 70 16.09 9.51 18.54
CA TYR A 70 17.50 9.14 18.52
C TYR A 70 17.94 8.37 19.77
N ALA A 71 17.20 8.43 20.88
CA ALA A 71 17.41 7.56 22.05
C ALA A 71 17.25 6.08 21.69
N PHE A 72 16.49 5.76 20.65
CA PHE A 72 16.36 4.40 20.10
C PHE A 72 17.61 3.91 19.35
N HIS A 73 18.60 4.76 19.17
CA HIS A 73 19.83 4.44 18.44
C HIS A 73 19.58 3.81 17.05
N PRO A 74 18.75 4.38 16.17
CA PRO A 74 18.27 3.75 14.94
C PRO A 74 19.40 3.30 14.01
N ARG A 75 20.52 4.03 13.95
CA ARG A 75 21.70 3.61 13.18
C ARG A 75 22.32 2.32 13.71
N GLY A 76 22.42 2.19 15.03
CA GLY A 76 23.06 1.05 15.67
C GLY A 76 22.23 -0.21 15.65
N ILE A 77 20.89 -0.09 15.66
CA ILE A 77 20.00 -1.24 15.65
C ILE A 77 19.55 -1.63 14.22
N TYR A 78 19.60 -0.69 13.26
CA TYR A 78 19.20 -0.96 11.87
C TYR A 78 20.40 -1.19 10.93
N ASP A 79 21.21 -0.17 10.58
CA ASP A 79 22.18 -0.25 9.46
C ASP A 79 23.12 -1.45 9.49
N LYS A 80 23.78 -1.69 10.62
CA LYS A 80 24.64 -2.85 10.88
C LYS A 80 24.12 -3.67 12.05
N GLY A 81 22.85 -3.45 12.39
CA GLY A 81 22.24 -3.97 13.60
C GLY A 81 21.35 -5.19 13.37
N PRO A 82 20.72 -5.65 14.46
CA PRO A 82 19.92 -6.87 14.47
C PRO A 82 18.64 -6.73 13.61
N VAL A 83 18.04 -5.55 13.53
CA VAL A 83 16.77 -5.38 12.79
C VAL A 83 16.96 -5.64 11.30
N LYS A 84 17.96 -5.00 10.67
CA LYS A 84 18.21 -5.23 9.25
C LYS A 84 18.69 -6.66 8.96
N ARG A 85 19.51 -7.23 9.85
CA ARG A 85 19.92 -8.63 9.72
C ARG A 85 18.73 -9.57 9.75
N PHE A 86 17.80 -9.38 10.69
CA PHE A 86 16.55 -10.14 10.78
C PHE A 86 15.73 -10.03 9.48
N LEU A 87 15.55 -8.84 8.92
CA LEU A 87 14.84 -8.66 7.66
C LEU A 87 15.51 -9.43 6.51
N MET A 88 16.85 -9.38 6.43
CA MET A 88 17.61 -10.11 5.42
C MET A 88 17.47 -11.63 5.56
N GLU A 89 17.63 -12.15 6.78
CA GLU A 89 17.57 -13.59 7.09
C GLU A 89 16.21 -14.20 6.74
N HIS A 90 15.13 -13.40 6.83
CA HIS A 90 13.77 -13.86 6.52
C HIS A 90 13.24 -13.40 5.15
N GLY A 91 14.12 -12.89 4.27
CA GLY A 91 13.75 -12.48 2.92
C GLY A 91 12.75 -11.31 2.88
N ILE A 92 12.66 -10.54 3.95
CA ILE A 92 11.74 -9.40 4.03
C ILE A 92 12.36 -8.21 3.29
N PRO A 93 11.66 -7.61 2.31
CA PRO A 93 12.13 -6.44 1.59
C PRO A 93 12.48 -5.29 2.52
N HIS A 94 13.68 -4.74 2.36
CA HIS A 94 14.23 -3.73 3.24
C HIS A 94 15.08 -2.71 2.48
N THR A 95 15.30 -1.56 3.09
CA THR A 95 16.12 -0.48 2.53
C THR A 95 17.55 -0.52 3.05
N LYS A 96 18.44 0.27 2.43
CA LYS A 96 19.82 0.39 2.89
C LYS A 96 19.91 1.08 4.25
N SER A 97 19.21 2.22 4.43
CA SER A 97 19.21 3.05 5.63
C SER A 97 17.87 3.80 5.80
N GLY A 98 16.75 3.12 5.49
CA GLY A 98 15.41 3.71 5.43
C GLY A 98 15.00 4.48 6.68
N PRO A 99 15.08 3.88 7.88
CA PRO A 99 14.68 4.56 9.11
C PRO A 99 15.41 5.90 9.33
N LEU A 100 16.69 5.98 8.99
CA LEU A 100 17.46 7.21 9.13
C LEU A 100 17.10 8.25 8.06
N ASN A 101 16.86 7.78 6.84
CA ASN A 101 16.55 8.66 5.71
C ASN A 101 15.18 9.27 5.84
N ILE A 102 14.18 8.49 6.28
CA ILE A 102 12.80 8.95 6.35
C ILE A 102 12.53 9.81 7.60
N THR A 103 13.27 9.63 8.67
CA THR A 103 13.06 10.41 9.91
C THR A 103 13.88 11.70 9.97
N LYS A 104 15.01 11.81 9.26
CA LYS A 104 15.94 12.96 9.18
C LYS A 104 15.72 14.07 10.23
N ALA A 105 16.35 13.95 11.40
CA ALA A 105 16.29 14.94 12.47
C ALA A 105 14.88 15.28 13.00
N ALA A 106 13.92 14.39 12.81
CA ALA A 106 12.56 14.52 13.32
C ALA A 106 12.24 13.39 14.31
N ASN A 107 11.49 13.72 15.35
CA ASN A 107 10.84 12.76 16.22
C ASN A 107 9.57 12.22 15.55
N ILE A 108 9.05 11.09 16.02
CA ILE A 108 7.90 10.43 15.41
C ILE A 108 6.59 11.07 15.92
N ASN A 109 6.30 12.26 15.42
CA ASN A 109 5.17 13.09 15.85
C ASN A 109 4.58 13.88 14.67
N SER A 110 3.59 14.75 14.92
CA SER A 110 2.89 15.54 13.90
C SER A 110 3.83 16.37 13.03
N ALA A 111 4.89 16.94 13.60
CA ALA A 111 5.87 17.72 12.83
C ALA A 111 6.64 16.86 11.82
N TRP A 112 6.76 15.56 12.04
CA TRP A 112 7.28 14.62 11.05
C TRP A 112 6.28 14.41 9.91
N ALA A 113 4.98 14.27 10.20
CA ALA A 113 3.94 14.11 9.20
C ALA A 113 3.86 15.31 8.24
N GLU A 114 3.94 16.53 8.75
CA GLU A 114 3.91 17.75 7.94
C GLU A 114 5.03 17.86 6.88
N ARG A 115 6.09 17.07 7.04
CA ARG A 115 7.25 17.05 6.14
C ARG A 115 7.20 15.92 5.12
N ARG A 116 6.08 15.20 5.00
CA ARG A 116 5.98 13.99 4.20
C ARG A 116 4.81 14.01 3.23
N ASP A 117 5.07 13.59 2.00
CA ASP A 117 4.04 13.49 0.95
C ASP A 117 3.02 12.38 1.24
N SER A 118 3.41 11.35 1.99
CA SER A 118 2.56 10.22 2.40
C SER A 118 1.99 10.43 3.81
N SER A 119 1.36 11.56 4.06
CA SER A 119 0.85 11.95 5.39
C SER A 119 -0.01 10.88 6.05
N ASP A 120 -0.85 10.18 5.30
CA ASP A 120 -1.74 9.13 5.83
C ASP A 120 -0.99 7.95 6.44
N ILE A 121 0.08 7.48 5.77
CA ILE A 121 0.90 6.37 6.28
C ILE A 121 1.73 6.83 7.48
N VAL A 122 2.25 8.04 7.43
CA VAL A 122 2.98 8.63 8.56
C VAL A 122 2.07 8.76 9.78
N ASN A 123 0.82 9.21 9.60
CA ASN A 123 -0.16 9.27 10.68
C ASN A 123 -0.47 7.88 11.25
N CYS A 124 -0.56 6.84 10.40
CA CYS A 124 -0.69 5.47 10.89
C CYS A 124 0.50 5.06 11.79
N VAL A 125 1.74 5.41 11.40
CA VAL A 125 2.93 5.14 12.23
C VAL A 125 2.86 5.89 13.56
N ILE A 126 2.53 7.18 13.52
CA ILE A 126 2.39 8.03 14.71
C ILE A 126 1.34 7.47 15.67
N ASP A 127 0.20 7.06 15.13
CA ASP A 127 -0.89 6.48 15.94
C ASP A 127 -0.48 5.18 16.64
N VAL A 128 0.23 4.29 15.92
CA VAL A 128 0.75 3.05 16.52
C VAL A 128 1.80 3.36 17.59
N VAL A 129 2.69 4.31 17.34
CA VAL A 129 3.69 4.75 18.32
C VAL A 129 3.03 5.37 19.53
N SER A 130 2.05 6.25 19.35
CA SER A 130 1.29 6.86 20.46
C SER A 130 0.55 5.81 21.28
N TYR A 131 0.00 4.77 20.64
CA TYR A 131 -0.59 3.64 21.34
C TYR A 131 0.45 2.91 22.18
N LEU A 132 1.62 2.56 21.61
CA LEU A 132 2.71 1.88 22.32
C LEU A 132 3.24 2.70 23.50
N GLU A 133 3.37 4.01 23.37
CA GLU A 133 3.83 4.91 24.42
C GLU A 133 2.81 5.07 25.55
N SER A 134 1.52 5.03 25.24
CA SER A 134 0.44 5.11 26.24
C SER A 134 0.12 3.78 26.93
N HIS A 135 0.48 2.66 26.29
CA HIS A 135 0.26 1.29 26.74
C HIS A 135 1.59 0.53 26.73
N ASN A 136 2.56 1.00 27.49
CA ASN A 136 3.94 0.52 27.49
C ASN A 136 4.16 -0.84 28.20
N LEU A 137 3.12 -1.68 28.25
CA LEU A 137 3.22 -3.04 28.76
C LEU A 137 3.97 -3.94 27.76
N ILE A 138 4.96 -4.65 28.28
CA ILE A 138 5.80 -5.58 27.49
C ILE A 138 4.95 -6.57 26.67
N SER A 139 3.85 -7.07 27.23
CA SER A 139 2.93 -7.98 26.53
C SER A 139 2.28 -7.34 25.31
N GLU A 140 1.78 -6.11 25.43
CA GLU A 140 1.13 -5.39 24.34
C GLU A 140 2.13 -4.98 23.25
N ILE A 141 3.32 -4.52 23.64
CA ILE A 141 4.41 -4.23 22.70
C ILE A 141 4.79 -5.50 21.94
N GLN A 142 4.88 -6.65 22.63
CA GLN A 142 5.17 -7.93 21.99
C GLN A 142 4.07 -8.36 21.02
N GLU A 143 2.79 -8.22 21.38
CA GLU A 143 1.66 -8.57 20.50
C GLU A 143 1.67 -7.75 19.21
N ILE A 144 1.89 -6.44 19.31
CA ILE A 144 2.04 -5.56 18.13
C ILE A 144 3.25 -5.97 17.30
N GLY A 145 4.37 -6.29 17.94
CA GLY A 145 5.58 -6.77 17.26
C GLY A 145 5.36 -8.08 16.51
N VAL A 146 4.67 -9.03 17.11
CA VAL A 146 4.32 -10.32 16.50
C VAL A 146 3.38 -10.12 15.32
N SER A 147 2.34 -9.28 15.45
CA SER A 147 1.44 -8.94 14.36
C SER A 147 2.18 -8.26 13.20
N LEU A 148 3.04 -7.29 13.51
CA LEU A 148 3.87 -6.62 12.51
C LEU A 148 4.75 -7.62 11.74
N ILE A 149 5.50 -8.48 12.44
CA ILE A 149 6.37 -9.48 11.81
C ILE A 149 5.56 -10.42 10.91
N LYS A 150 4.41 -10.90 11.37
CA LYS A 150 3.54 -11.76 10.56
C LYS A 150 3.10 -11.09 9.25
N LYS A 151 2.71 -9.81 9.32
CA LYS A 151 2.34 -9.04 8.13
C LYS A 151 3.53 -8.81 7.20
N LEU A 152 4.72 -8.55 7.75
CA LEU A 152 5.96 -8.43 6.97
C LEU A 152 6.31 -9.73 6.23
N LEU A 153 6.17 -10.89 6.86
CA LEU A 153 6.40 -12.20 6.25
C LEU A 153 5.38 -12.50 5.15
N ARG A 154 4.09 -12.18 5.38
CA ARG A 154 3.05 -12.31 4.37
C ARG A 154 3.35 -11.43 3.15
N GLU A 155 3.79 -10.20 3.36
CA GLU A 155 4.18 -9.29 2.30
C GLU A 155 5.42 -9.77 1.55
N ALA A 156 6.43 -10.31 2.24
CA ALA A 156 7.61 -10.89 1.62
C ALA A 156 7.23 -12.08 0.71
N LYS A 157 6.37 -12.98 1.21
CA LYS A 157 5.86 -14.10 0.43
C LYS A 157 5.09 -13.61 -0.80
N ARG A 158 4.20 -12.63 -0.65
CA ARG A 158 3.46 -12.02 -1.75
C ARG A 158 4.39 -11.48 -2.83
N ILE A 159 5.43 -10.72 -2.44
CA ILE A 159 6.41 -10.16 -3.38
C ILE A 159 7.20 -11.28 -4.08
N GLN A 160 7.55 -12.33 -3.37
CA GLN A 160 8.25 -13.48 -3.95
C GLN A 160 7.37 -14.21 -4.97
N GLU A 161 6.09 -14.42 -4.67
CA GLU A 161 5.12 -15.06 -5.57
C GLU A 161 4.85 -14.21 -6.82
N LEU A 162 4.97 -12.87 -6.70
CA LEU A 162 4.82 -11.93 -7.82
C LEU A 162 6.10 -11.74 -8.64
N SER A 163 7.23 -12.29 -8.19
CA SER A 163 8.49 -12.24 -8.94
C SER A 163 8.40 -13.08 -10.20
N VAL A 164 8.32 -12.42 -11.35
CA VAL A 164 8.34 -13.07 -12.68
C VAL A 164 9.63 -12.68 -13.39
N GLU A 165 10.36 -13.68 -13.87
CA GLU A 165 11.52 -13.43 -14.73
C GLU A 165 11.03 -13.07 -16.14
N VAL A 166 11.07 -11.79 -16.50
CA VAL A 166 10.60 -11.27 -17.79
C VAL A 166 11.80 -10.87 -18.63
N LYS A 167 11.86 -11.37 -19.86
CA LYS A 167 12.85 -10.92 -20.83
C LYS A 167 12.40 -9.57 -21.41
N PRO A 168 13.28 -8.54 -21.42
CA PRO A 168 12.98 -7.31 -22.10
C PRO A 168 12.61 -7.56 -23.58
N SER A 169 11.48 -6.99 -24.03
CA SER A 169 11.03 -7.10 -25.40
C SER A 169 10.35 -5.80 -25.85
N THR A 170 10.48 -5.48 -27.13
CA THR A 170 9.74 -4.42 -27.81
C THR A 170 8.65 -4.96 -28.72
N ASP A 171 8.47 -6.27 -28.78
CA ASP A 171 7.43 -6.93 -29.55
C ASP A 171 6.05 -6.69 -28.89
N PRO A 172 5.11 -6.00 -29.58
CA PRO A 172 3.80 -5.69 -29.05
C PRO A 172 2.98 -6.93 -28.69
N ASP A 173 3.07 -7.99 -29.48
CA ASP A 173 2.30 -9.22 -29.26
C ASP A 173 2.80 -9.93 -28.00
N TYR A 174 4.12 -10.01 -27.84
CA TYR A 174 4.72 -10.56 -26.62
C TYR A 174 4.32 -9.76 -25.36
N ILE A 175 4.35 -8.41 -25.45
CA ILE A 175 3.97 -7.53 -24.34
C ILE A 175 2.48 -7.71 -24.00
N SER A 176 1.62 -7.78 -25.00
CA SER A 176 0.18 -8.01 -24.83
C SER A 176 -0.09 -9.35 -24.13
N ASP A 177 0.50 -10.43 -24.63
CA ASP A 177 0.38 -11.77 -24.06
C ASP A 177 0.89 -11.82 -22.61
N LEU A 178 1.99 -11.14 -22.33
CA LEU A 178 2.53 -11.04 -20.97
C LEU A 178 1.57 -10.30 -20.04
N CYS A 179 1.01 -9.18 -20.46
CA CYS A 179 0.02 -8.42 -19.69
C CYS A 179 -1.22 -9.28 -19.38
N ILE A 180 -1.76 -10.00 -20.37
CA ILE A 180 -2.90 -10.89 -20.20
C ILE A 180 -2.56 -12.00 -19.18
N LYS A 181 -1.42 -12.66 -19.34
CA LYS A 181 -0.97 -13.72 -18.41
C LYS A 181 -0.80 -13.19 -16.98
N LEU A 182 -0.25 -11.99 -16.82
CA LEU A 182 -0.10 -11.37 -15.49
C LEU A 182 -1.46 -11.05 -14.87
N ILE A 183 -2.39 -10.51 -15.63
CA ILE A 183 -3.75 -10.18 -15.16
C ILE A 183 -4.51 -11.45 -14.73
N ASP A 184 -4.39 -12.53 -15.51
CA ASP A 184 -5.14 -13.76 -15.27
C ASP A 184 -4.56 -14.63 -14.16
N ASN A 185 -3.22 -14.75 -14.10
CA ASN A 185 -2.56 -15.69 -13.20
C ASN A 185 -2.04 -15.04 -11.92
N VAL A 186 -1.74 -13.74 -11.95
CA VAL A 186 -1.12 -13.01 -10.83
C VAL A 186 -1.83 -11.65 -10.63
N PRO A 187 -3.14 -11.63 -10.40
CA PRO A 187 -3.90 -10.38 -10.28
C PRO A 187 -3.55 -9.55 -9.03
N ASP A 188 -2.88 -10.15 -8.04
CA ASP A 188 -2.45 -9.50 -6.79
C ASP A 188 -3.55 -8.61 -6.17
N SER A 189 -4.72 -9.16 -5.96
CA SER A 189 -5.89 -8.44 -5.41
C SER A 189 -6.32 -7.21 -6.21
N GLY A 190 -5.96 -7.11 -7.49
CA GLY A 190 -6.24 -5.98 -8.38
C GLY A 190 -5.06 -5.05 -8.63
N ASN A 191 -3.96 -5.17 -7.88
CA ASN A 191 -2.79 -4.31 -8.08
C ASN A 191 -2.16 -4.49 -9.48
N THR A 192 -2.05 -5.72 -9.96
CA THR A 192 -1.44 -6.01 -11.28
C THR A 192 -2.19 -5.32 -12.43
N PRO A 193 -3.50 -5.51 -12.62
CA PRO A 193 -4.23 -4.83 -13.68
C PRO A 193 -4.23 -3.30 -13.53
N GLN A 194 -4.33 -2.77 -12.31
CA GLN A 194 -4.25 -1.34 -12.05
C GLN A 194 -2.89 -0.75 -12.48
N GLN A 195 -1.80 -1.42 -12.13
CA GLN A 195 -0.44 -1.03 -12.53
C GLN A 195 -0.25 -1.08 -14.06
N ILE A 196 -0.74 -2.14 -14.70
CA ILE A 196 -0.65 -2.30 -16.16
C ILE A 196 -1.42 -1.17 -16.85
N ALA A 197 -2.68 -0.94 -16.50
CA ALA A 197 -3.50 0.10 -17.08
C ALA A 197 -2.90 1.50 -16.88
N SER A 198 -2.47 1.81 -15.66
CA SER A 198 -1.81 3.08 -15.35
C SER A 198 -0.54 3.31 -16.18
N LYS A 199 0.30 2.30 -16.34
CA LYS A 199 1.53 2.39 -17.14
C LYS A 199 1.22 2.55 -18.63
N LEU A 200 0.27 1.80 -19.16
CA LEU A 200 -0.15 1.92 -20.55
C LEU A 200 -0.68 3.32 -20.85
N LEU A 201 -1.57 3.86 -20.02
CA LEU A 201 -2.07 5.23 -20.14
C LEU A 201 -0.94 6.26 -20.05
N LYS A 202 -0.04 6.11 -19.09
CA LYS A 202 1.11 7.01 -18.92
C LYS A 202 2.01 7.03 -20.16
N TYR A 203 2.38 5.85 -20.68
CA TYR A 203 3.22 5.76 -21.88
C TYR A 203 2.50 6.22 -23.14
N TYR A 204 1.19 5.99 -23.24
CA TYR A 204 0.36 6.55 -24.32
C TYR A 204 0.46 8.08 -24.33
N HIS A 205 0.22 8.75 -23.19
CA HIS A 205 0.31 10.21 -23.13
C HIS A 205 1.73 10.74 -23.39
N LEU A 206 2.76 10.02 -22.91
CA LEU A 206 4.16 10.35 -23.21
C LEU A 206 4.45 10.27 -24.73
N SER A 207 3.95 9.24 -25.39
CA SER A 207 4.15 9.07 -26.84
C SER A 207 3.43 10.13 -27.67
N MET A 208 2.30 10.65 -27.17
CA MET A 208 1.52 11.71 -27.79
C MET A 208 2.00 13.12 -27.43
N HIS A 209 3.09 13.24 -26.64
CA HIS A 209 3.57 14.50 -26.08
C HIS A 209 2.47 15.30 -25.36
N SER A 210 1.55 14.60 -24.72
CA SER A 210 0.43 15.18 -23.97
C SER A 210 0.88 15.67 -22.59
N GLU A 211 0.31 16.77 -22.11
CA GLU A 211 0.52 17.29 -20.76
C GLU A 211 -0.35 16.57 -19.69
N ILE A 212 -1.14 15.58 -20.12
CA ILE A 212 -2.00 14.82 -19.22
C ILE A 212 -1.15 13.96 -18.28
N ARG A 213 -1.44 14.05 -16.99
CA ARG A 213 -0.83 13.21 -15.96
C ARG A 213 -1.74 12.03 -15.62
N VAL A 214 -1.14 10.88 -15.42
CA VAL A 214 -1.85 9.68 -14.96
C VAL A 214 -1.50 9.47 -13.48
N THR A 215 -2.51 9.46 -12.62
CA THR A 215 -2.39 9.33 -11.15
C THR A 215 -3.14 8.11 -10.65
N GLY A 216 -2.90 7.66 -9.42
CA GLY A 216 -3.58 6.53 -8.77
C GLY A 216 -2.91 5.18 -8.98
N GLY A 217 -2.25 4.93 -10.12
CA GLY A 217 -1.67 3.64 -10.45
C GLY A 217 -0.54 3.15 -9.54
N ASP A 218 0.02 4.03 -8.73
CA ASP A 218 1.05 3.69 -7.74
C ASP A 218 0.46 3.34 -6.37
N ASP A 219 -0.83 3.57 -6.16
CA ASP A 219 -1.55 3.20 -4.94
C ASP A 219 -1.92 1.72 -5.01
N ARG A 220 -2.08 1.05 -3.87
CA ARG A 220 -2.57 -0.33 -3.87
C ARG A 220 -4.08 -0.37 -4.04
N ALA A 221 -4.57 -1.31 -4.83
CA ALA A 221 -5.99 -1.57 -5.03
C ALA A 221 -6.77 -1.87 -3.73
N SER A 222 -6.07 -2.32 -2.67
CA SER A 222 -6.65 -2.55 -1.34
C SER A 222 -6.76 -1.30 -0.47
N VAL A 223 -6.06 -0.23 -0.83
CA VAL A 223 -6.19 1.09 -0.19
C VAL A 223 -7.31 1.81 -0.91
N THR A 224 -8.52 1.46 -0.56
CA THR A 224 -9.73 1.95 -1.20
C THR A 224 -9.78 3.48 -1.28
N SER A 225 -10.34 3.98 -2.35
CA SER A 225 -10.70 5.37 -2.62
C SER A 225 -11.39 6.11 -1.46
N THR A 226 -12.01 5.41 -0.53
CA THR A 226 -12.60 5.97 0.70
C THR A 226 -11.62 6.74 1.59
N THR A 227 -10.33 6.40 1.55
CA THR A 227 -9.29 7.02 2.38
C THR A 227 -8.37 7.97 1.62
N SER A 228 -8.36 7.92 0.28
CA SER A 228 -7.43 8.69 -0.56
C SER A 228 -8.03 9.98 -1.15
N ASN A 229 -9.30 10.28 -0.93
CA ASN A 229 -10.06 11.37 -1.57
C ASN A 229 -9.94 11.38 -3.11
N LYS A 230 -9.67 10.23 -3.74
CA LYS A 230 -9.60 10.07 -5.19
C LYS A 230 -10.89 9.46 -5.72
N PRO A 231 -11.39 9.89 -6.88
CA PRO A 231 -12.67 9.39 -7.40
C PRO A 231 -12.58 8.01 -8.05
N GLY A 232 -11.39 7.46 -8.29
CA GLY A 232 -11.18 6.13 -8.86
C GLY A 232 -9.76 5.60 -8.69
N ASP A 233 -9.53 4.36 -9.16
CA ASP A 233 -8.25 3.65 -9.07
C ASP A 233 -7.13 4.36 -9.85
N VAL A 234 -7.45 4.82 -11.07
CA VAL A 234 -6.53 5.57 -11.94
C VAL A 234 -7.28 6.78 -12.49
N ASN A 235 -6.59 7.91 -12.59
CA ASN A 235 -7.18 9.13 -13.11
C ASN A 235 -6.25 9.77 -14.16
N GLU A 236 -6.83 10.34 -15.20
CA GLU A 236 -6.17 11.28 -16.11
C GLU A 236 -6.44 12.70 -15.64
N GLU A 237 -5.38 13.48 -15.44
CA GLU A 237 -5.44 14.84 -14.92
C GLU A 237 -4.72 15.82 -15.84
N TRP A 238 -5.28 17.00 -16.00
CA TRP A 238 -4.65 18.14 -16.68
C TRP A 238 -4.93 19.42 -15.90
N CYS A 239 -3.88 20.20 -15.64
CA CYS A 239 -3.99 21.46 -14.89
C CYS A 239 -4.79 21.32 -13.58
N ASN A 240 -4.53 20.26 -12.80
CA ASN A 240 -5.21 19.91 -11.56
C ASN A 240 -6.71 19.62 -11.70
N ARG A 241 -7.18 19.32 -12.91
CA ARG A 241 -8.54 18.85 -13.19
C ARG A 241 -8.51 17.41 -13.64
N ILE A 242 -9.40 16.61 -13.11
CA ILE A 242 -9.60 15.23 -13.52
C ILE A 242 -10.38 15.24 -14.84
N LEU A 243 -9.79 14.65 -15.88
CA LEU A 243 -10.42 14.50 -17.21
C LEU A 243 -11.18 13.18 -17.32
N LYS A 244 -10.61 12.09 -16.77
CA LYS A 244 -11.20 10.77 -16.79
C LYS A 244 -10.89 10.03 -15.51
N VAL A 245 -11.86 9.22 -15.09
CA VAL A 245 -11.78 8.33 -13.92
C VAL A 245 -11.88 6.90 -14.39
N TYR A 246 -10.99 6.05 -13.90
CA TYR A 246 -10.96 4.63 -14.22
C TYR A 246 -11.09 3.79 -12.94
N GLU A 247 -11.99 2.82 -12.98
CA GLU A 247 -12.09 1.70 -12.06
C GLU A 247 -11.54 0.46 -12.75
N ILE A 248 -10.66 -0.28 -12.11
CA ILE A 248 -9.97 -1.42 -12.72
C ILE A 248 -10.17 -2.65 -11.86
N THR A 249 -10.79 -3.69 -12.43
CA THR A 249 -11.19 -4.86 -11.65
C THR A 249 -10.97 -6.18 -12.38
N VAL A 250 -10.62 -7.20 -11.58
CA VAL A 250 -10.63 -8.63 -11.95
C VAL A 250 -11.60 -9.42 -11.03
N LYS A 251 -12.54 -8.71 -10.43
CA LYS A 251 -13.65 -9.28 -9.64
C LYS A 251 -14.96 -8.80 -10.24
N PRO A 252 -16.10 -9.49 -10.02
CA PRO A 252 -17.38 -9.01 -10.46
C PRO A 252 -17.63 -7.56 -10.04
N PHE A 253 -18.04 -6.73 -11.00
CA PHE A 253 -18.44 -5.34 -10.75
C PHE A 253 -19.94 -5.30 -10.61
N ASP A 254 -20.44 -5.77 -9.46
CA ASP A 254 -21.84 -5.89 -9.13
C ASP A 254 -22.45 -4.58 -8.62
N GLU A 255 -23.70 -4.64 -8.20
CA GLU A 255 -24.45 -3.47 -7.71
C GLU A 255 -23.81 -2.85 -6.46
N GLU A 256 -23.29 -3.67 -5.54
CA GLU A 256 -22.60 -3.22 -4.33
C GLU A 256 -21.35 -2.40 -4.69
N ARG A 257 -20.57 -2.85 -5.64
CA ARG A 257 -19.38 -2.11 -6.12
C ARG A 257 -19.72 -0.85 -6.89
N ILE A 258 -20.85 -0.82 -7.61
CA ILE A 258 -21.35 0.43 -8.23
C ILE A 258 -21.67 1.45 -7.15
N ILE A 259 -22.34 1.03 -6.06
CA ILE A 259 -22.66 1.90 -4.93
C ILE A 259 -21.38 2.40 -4.25
N ASP A 260 -20.43 1.52 -3.95
CA ASP A 260 -19.16 1.90 -3.32
C ASP A 260 -18.38 2.92 -4.15
N SER A 261 -18.30 2.69 -5.47
CA SER A 261 -17.64 3.62 -6.39
C SER A 261 -18.39 4.96 -6.46
N TYR A 262 -19.72 4.92 -6.50
CA TYR A 262 -20.55 6.12 -6.48
C TYR A 262 -20.32 6.95 -5.22
N ASP A 263 -20.30 6.32 -4.04
CA ASP A 263 -20.06 7.00 -2.77
C ASP A 263 -18.70 7.71 -2.74
N CYS A 264 -17.67 7.11 -3.36
CA CYS A 264 -16.36 7.75 -3.48
C CYS A 264 -16.42 8.98 -4.40
N ILE A 265 -17.11 8.87 -5.52
CA ILE A 265 -17.30 9.98 -6.47
C ILE A 265 -18.13 11.09 -5.83
N GLU A 266 -19.21 10.76 -5.14
CA GLU A 266 -20.06 11.73 -4.43
C GLU A 266 -19.26 12.51 -3.39
N LYS A 267 -18.44 11.82 -2.58
CA LYS A 267 -17.53 12.48 -1.62
C LYS A 267 -16.56 13.42 -2.31
N PHE A 268 -15.95 12.98 -3.43
CA PHE A 268 -15.06 13.84 -4.21
C PHE A 268 -15.80 15.07 -4.73
N ASN A 269 -16.98 14.88 -5.33
CA ASN A 269 -17.81 15.95 -5.88
C ASN A 269 -18.25 16.99 -4.83
N GLN A 270 -18.47 16.56 -3.57
CA GLN A 270 -18.82 17.44 -2.46
C GLN A 270 -17.66 18.34 -2.01
N HIS A 271 -16.41 17.91 -2.21
CA HIS A 271 -15.20 18.63 -1.77
C HIS A 271 -14.43 19.27 -2.94
N SER A 272 -14.93 19.16 -4.16
CA SER A 272 -14.31 19.67 -5.38
C SER A 272 -15.26 20.61 -6.13
N GLU A 273 -14.71 21.64 -6.77
CA GLU A 273 -15.46 22.45 -7.73
C GLU A 273 -15.80 21.67 -9.01
N GLN A 274 -15.12 20.55 -9.25
CA GLN A 274 -15.34 19.69 -10.40
C GLN A 274 -16.36 18.61 -10.05
N GLN A 275 -17.26 18.31 -11.00
CA GLN A 275 -18.25 17.27 -10.90
C GLN A 275 -17.89 16.09 -11.82
N ILE A 276 -17.58 14.95 -11.25
CA ILE A 276 -17.38 13.70 -12.01
C ILE A 276 -18.74 13.08 -12.26
N ARG A 277 -19.04 12.79 -13.54
CA ARG A 277 -20.32 12.17 -14.00
C ARG A 277 -20.12 10.93 -14.86
N GLU A 278 -18.88 10.61 -15.18
CA GLU A 278 -18.54 9.47 -16.03
C GLU A 278 -17.38 8.70 -15.43
N VAL A 279 -17.47 7.39 -15.45
CA VAL A 279 -16.46 6.44 -14.99
C VAL A 279 -16.21 5.41 -16.08
N ILE A 280 -14.97 5.11 -16.35
CA ILE A 280 -14.57 4.03 -17.23
C ILE A 280 -14.20 2.83 -16.36
N VAL A 281 -14.93 1.73 -16.50
CA VAL A 281 -14.65 0.47 -15.80
C VAL A 281 -13.92 -0.45 -16.75
N ILE A 282 -12.69 -0.80 -16.43
CA ILE A 282 -11.90 -1.80 -17.16
C ILE A 282 -12.04 -3.13 -16.43
N CYS A 283 -12.70 -4.10 -17.06
CA CYS A 283 -12.98 -5.40 -16.46
C CYS A 283 -13.03 -6.52 -17.52
N ARG A 284 -12.77 -7.75 -17.09
CA ARG A 284 -12.98 -8.90 -17.99
C ARG A 284 -14.47 -9.06 -18.30
N PRO A 285 -14.85 -9.61 -19.49
CA PRO A 285 -16.27 -9.80 -19.84
C PRO A 285 -17.06 -10.57 -18.78
N LYS A 286 -16.44 -11.55 -18.11
CA LYS A 286 -17.07 -12.34 -17.04
C LYS A 286 -17.30 -11.57 -15.74
N ASP A 287 -16.62 -10.46 -15.56
CA ASP A 287 -16.70 -9.62 -14.35
C ASP A 287 -17.63 -8.41 -14.55
N CYS A 288 -18.17 -8.27 -15.78
CA CYS A 288 -19.13 -7.24 -16.14
C CYS A 288 -20.51 -7.54 -15.50
N PRO A 289 -21.28 -6.52 -15.11
CA PRO A 289 -22.64 -6.72 -14.60
C PRO A 289 -23.53 -7.49 -15.58
N ASN A 290 -24.33 -8.43 -15.06
CA ASN A 290 -25.22 -9.28 -15.87
C ASN A 290 -26.24 -8.49 -16.70
N GLN A 291 -26.53 -7.24 -16.34
CA GLN A 291 -27.47 -6.36 -17.01
C GLN A 291 -26.90 -5.74 -18.29
N ILE A 292 -25.59 -5.81 -18.50
CA ILE A 292 -24.93 -5.23 -19.66
C ILE A 292 -25.04 -6.19 -20.84
N ARG A 293 -25.63 -5.69 -21.92
CA ARG A 293 -25.64 -6.40 -23.21
C ARG A 293 -24.33 -6.09 -23.93
N THR A 294 -23.54 -7.12 -24.20
CA THR A 294 -22.32 -6.96 -25.03
C THR A 294 -22.70 -6.36 -26.37
N SER A 295 -22.07 -5.27 -26.73
CA SER A 295 -22.36 -4.50 -27.95
C SER A 295 -21.89 -5.17 -29.24
N GLY A 296 -21.31 -6.35 -29.19
CA GLY A 296 -20.67 -7.01 -30.32
C GLY A 296 -19.31 -6.41 -30.74
N LEU A 297 -18.92 -5.28 -30.20
CA LEU A 297 -17.56 -4.76 -30.30
C LEU A 297 -16.70 -5.43 -29.22
N SER A 298 -15.53 -5.93 -29.61
CA SER A 298 -14.69 -6.76 -28.73
C SER A 298 -14.19 -6.05 -27.46
N PHE A 299 -14.21 -4.73 -27.42
CA PHE A 299 -13.64 -3.95 -26.32
C PHE A 299 -14.69 -3.24 -25.46
N TYR A 300 -15.71 -2.66 -26.05
CA TYR A 300 -16.79 -2.01 -25.31
C TYR A 300 -17.89 -3.01 -24.97
N LEU A 301 -18.18 -3.14 -23.68
CA LEU A 301 -19.14 -4.11 -23.17
C LEU A 301 -20.55 -3.51 -22.98
N GLY A 302 -20.65 -2.24 -22.61
CA GLY A 302 -21.90 -1.54 -22.40
C GLY A 302 -21.76 -0.44 -21.34
N SER A 303 -22.90 0.14 -20.91
CA SER A 303 -22.94 1.15 -19.85
C SER A 303 -24.13 0.96 -18.92
N ILE A 304 -23.97 1.45 -17.68
CA ILE A 304 -25.02 1.52 -16.65
C ILE A 304 -25.05 2.94 -16.10
N ASP A 305 -26.26 3.48 -15.94
CA ASP A 305 -26.47 4.72 -15.20
C ASP A 305 -26.79 4.39 -13.74
N HIS A 306 -26.08 5.01 -12.81
CA HIS A 306 -26.40 4.97 -11.39
C HIS A 306 -26.44 6.41 -10.86
N GLN A 307 -27.62 6.85 -10.43
CA GLN A 307 -27.89 8.23 -10.04
C GLN A 307 -27.48 9.22 -11.16
N ASN A 308 -26.56 10.12 -10.87
CA ASN A 308 -26.03 11.13 -11.79
C ASN A 308 -24.68 10.74 -12.41
N VAL A 309 -24.25 9.48 -12.25
CA VAL A 309 -22.97 8.96 -12.78
C VAL A 309 -23.24 7.83 -13.77
N ARG A 310 -22.57 7.87 -14.91
CA ARG A 310 -22.57 6.82 -15.94
C ARG A 310 -21.28 6.02 -15.91
N TYR A 311 -21.42 4.72 -15.84
CA TYR A 311 -20.33 3.74 -15.87
C TYR A 311 -20.25 3.10 -17.24
N TYR A 312 -19.10 3.26 -17.91
CA TYR A 312 -18.79 2.67 -19.21
C TYR A 312 -17.88 1.47 -19.02
N PHE A 313 -18.29 0.29 -19.45
CA PHE A 313 -17.54 -0.95 -19.25
C PHE A 313 -16.75 -1.31 -20.51
N TRP A 314 -15.46 -1.56 -20.31
CA TRP A 314 -14.49 -1.92 -21.35
C TRP A 314 -13.71 -3.16 -20.92
N ASN A 315 -13.32 -4.00 -21.93
CA ASN A 315 -12.44 -5.15 -21.75
C ASN A 315 -11.03 -4.82 -22.20
#